data_aa8c0661b4dea3899c6e40c81cd72aed
#
_entry.id   aa8c0661b4dea3899c6e40c81cd72aed
#
_cell.length_a   1.000
_cell.length_b   1.000
_cell.length_c   1.000
_cell.angle_alpha   90.00
_cell.angle_beta   90.00
_cell.angle_gamma   90.00
#
_symmetry.space_group_name_H-M   'P 1'
#
loop_
_entity.id
_entity.type
_entity.pdbx_description
1 polymer ?
#
loop_
_entity_poly.entity_id
_entity_poly.type
_entity_poly.pdbx_seq_one_letter_code
_entity_poly.pdbx_strand_id
1 'polypeptide(L)'
;QFNIAIFATDYDREGESIALEALECLQETNPNIETKRAVFSAITKQDIEQAFNTLKELDFNLADSANARREIDLIWGAVLTRFLSLVSGQLGKEFLSAGRVQSPTLALIVDREKEILAFKPKPYWEVEAIFEKDSRKFSALHKQGRFWEKEKALAVLKKKEPFGIVSKITIKEKTLKRPEPFNTTSFLRAATSLGFSAARAMSLAEDLYNLGYISYPRTDNAAYPATINLRKIVQTLTAYNPVSNIAKELLSKERLVPSRGKSAKDHPPIHPVALPKERLSDAHAKIYELICRRFLATLSSDAVVETIAAEILVGNEPFIARGQRYIELGWKKAYPYSQANEVLLPKLKEGEAVKLLDMKLHEKKTKPPARYSQSALIKAMADLGLGTKSTRHEI
;
A
#
# COMPACT_ATOMS: atom_id res chain seq x y z
N GLN A 1 42.15 -25.76 12.37
CA GLN A 1 40.84 -26.42 12.37
C GLN A 1 39.90 -25.56 13.19
N PHE A 2 38.75 -25.16 12.63
CA PHE A 2 37.73 -24.38 13.36
C PHE A 2 36.79 -25.37 14.06
N ASN A 3 36.37 -25.02 15.28
CA ASN A 3 35.52 -25.84 16.10
C ASN A 3 34.05 -25.43 16.10
N ILE A 4 33.77 -24.19 15.63
CA ILE A 4 32.43 -23.59 15.60
C ILE A 4 32.19 -22.91 14.26
N ALA A 5 31.00 -23.06 13.72
CA ALA A 5 30.48 -22.29 12.57
C ALA A 5 29.27 -21.47 13.00
N ILE A 6 29.27 -20.16 12.70
CA ILE A 6 28.17 -19.27 13.00
C ILE A 6 27.52 -18.84 11.69
N PHE A 7 26.27 -19.23 11.50
CA PHE A 7 25.48 -18.83 10.31
C PHE A 7 24.80 -17.49 10.56
N ALA A 8 25.03 -16.55 9.65
CA ALA A 8 24.51 -15.17 9.73
C ALA A 8 23.73 -14.78 8.45
N THR A 9 23.01 -15.74 7.89
CA THR A 9 22.12 -15.55 6.75
C THR A 9 20.87 -14.77 7.16
N ASP A 10 20.06 -14.29 6.21
CA ASP A 10 18.81 -13.59 6.51
C ASP A 10 17.89 -14.44 7.41
N TYR A 11 17.15 -13.77 8.31
CA TYR A 11 16.27 -14.48 9.24
C TYR A 11 14.91 -14.74 8.59
N ASP A 12 14.91 -15.61 7.59
CA ASP A 12 13.69 -16.14 6.98
C ASP A 12 13.91 -17.61 6.62
N ARG A 13 12.87 -18.26 6.05
CA ARG A 13 12.94 -19.70 5.73
C ARG A 13 14.00 -20.02 4.68
N GLU A 14 14.18 -19.12 3.71
CA GLU A 14 15.18 -19.26 2.66
C GLU A 14 16.59 -19.12 3.25
N GLY A 15 16.80 -18.18 4.17
CA GLY A 15 18.07 -18.01 4.89
C GLY A 15 18.39 -19.19 5.81
N GLU A 16 17.40 -19.81 6.46
CA GLU A 16 17.61 -21.04 7.24
C GLU A 16 17.95 -22.24 6.34
N SER A 17 17.32 -22.34 5.15
CA SER A 17 17.68 -23.38 4.15
C SER A 17 19.11 -23.22 3.67
N ILE A 18 19.56 -21.99 3.38
CA ILE A 18 20.96 -21.72 3.00
C ILE A 18 21.93 -22.11 4.12
N ALA A 19 21.57 -21.80 5.37
CA ALA A 19 22.39 -22.18 6.53
C ALA A 19 22.48 -23.72 6.69
N LEU A 20 21.37 -24.43 6.46
CA LEU A 20 21.35 -25.90 6.50
C LEU A 20 22.20 -26.50 5.38
N GLU A 21 22.08 -26.04 4.14
CA GLU A 21 22.90 -26.50 3.01
C GLU A 21 24.40 -26.26 3.27
N ALA A 22 24.74 -25.09 3.82
CA ALA A 22 26.12 -24.82 4.21
C ALA A 22 26.62 -25.71 5.36
N LEU A 23 25.74 -26.07 6.31
CA LEU A 23 26.05 -27.04 7.36
C LEU A 23 26.35 -28.41 6.77
N GLU A 24 25.50 -28.94 5.88
CA GLU A 24 25.70 -30.22 5.21
C GLU A 24 27.07 -30.28 4.52
N CYS A 25 27.43 -29.24 3.74
CA CYS A 25 28.76 -29.15 3.13
C CYS A 25 29.92 -29.12 4.15
N LEU A 26 29.74 -28.45 5.28
CA LEU A 26 30.76 -28.40 6.34
C LEU A 26 30.93 -29.75 7.02
N GLN A 27 29.84 -30.49 7.23
CA GLN A 27 29.86 -31.82 7.88
C GLN A 27 30.55 -32.90 7.04
N GLU A 28 30.64 -32.75 5.73
CA GLU A 28 31.44 -33.64 4.87
C GLU A 28 32.94 -33.62 5.26
N THR A 29 33.44 -32.47 5.74
CA THR A 29 34.86 -32.31 6.11
C THR A 29 35.09 -32.30 7.63
N ASN A 30 34.10 -31.86 8.41
CA ASN A 30 34.14 -31.81 9.87
C ASN A 30 32.78 -32.21 10.46
N PRO A 31 32.52 -33.55 10.61
CA PRO A 31 31.21 -34.06 11.07
C PRO A 31 30.78 -33.58 12.45
N ASN A 32 31.72 -33.15 13.30
CA ASN A 32 31.45 -32.77 14.70
C ASN A 32 31.54 -31.25 14.93
N ILE A 33 31.46 -30.45 13.86
CA ILE A 33 31.51 -28.98 14.00
C ILE A 33 30.32 -28.47 14.83
N GLU A 34 30.59 -27.68 15.85
CA GLU A 34 29.55 -26.97 16.58
C GLU A 34 28.95 -25.87 15.70
N THR A 35 27.63 -25.75 15.73
CA THR A 35 26.92 -24.72 14.89
C THR A 35 26.09 -23.83 15.73
N LYS A 36 26.07 -22.53 15.35
CA LYS A 36 25.24 -21.51 15.97
C LYS A 36 24.65 -20.59 14.92
N ARG A 37 23.62 -19.89 15.29
CA ARG A 37 22.85 -18.96 14.44
C ARG A 37 22.87 -17.56 14.99
N ALA A 38 23.37 -16.59 14.22
CA ALA A 38 23.22 -15.17 14.51
C ALA A 38 21.98 -14.64 13.78
N VAL A 39 21.03 -14.05 14.52
CA VAL A 39 19.74 -13.58 14.00
C VAL A 39 19.63 -12.08 14.18
N PHE A 40 19.49 -11.34 13.06
CA PHE A 40 19.31 -9.89 13.05
C PHE A 40 18.26 -9.48 12.01
N SER A 41 17.68 -8.30 12.19
CA SER A 41 16.67 -7.73 11.27
C SER A 41 17.11 -6.42 10.64
N ALA A 42 18.30 -5.94 11.01
CA ALA A 42 18.92 -4.77 10.40
C ALA A 42 20.46 -4.92 10.43
N ILE A 43 21.12 -4.43 9.39
CA ILE A 43 22.59 -4.47 9.27
C ILE A 43 23.14 -3.20 9.95
N THR A 44 22.99 -3.11 11.27
CA THR A 44 23.63 -2.08 12.08
C THR A 44 24.64 -2.69 13.01
N LYS A 45 25.64 -1.89 13.44
CA LYS A 45 26.64 -2.36 14.39
C LYS A 45 25.98 -2.93 15.67
N GLN A 46 24.96 -2.23 16.19
CA GLN A 46 24.26 -2.64 17.41
C GLN A 46 23.52 -3.97 17.24
N ASP A 47 22.77 -4.13 16.12
CA ASP A 47 22.00 -5.36 15.87
C ASP A 47 22.92 -6.57 15.64
N ILE A 48 24.03 -6.36 14.90
CA ILE A 48 25.01 -7.41 14.64
C ILE A 48 25.70 -7.82 15.95
N GLU A 49 26.22 -6.88 16.72
CA GLU A 49 26.86 -7.17 18.01
C GLU A 49 25.91 -7.91 18.96
N GLN A 50 24.64 -7.50 19.02
CA GLN A 50 23.63 -8.18 19.82
C GLN A 50 23.37 -9.61 19.32
N ALA A 51 23.26 -9.82 18.00
CA ALA A 51 23.03 -11.13 17.41
C ALA A 51 24.19 -12.12 17.71
N PHE A 52 25.43 -11.64 17.63
CA PHE A 52 26.61 -12.45 17.95
C PHE A 52 26.81 -12.67 19.45
N ASN A 53 26.27 -11.79 20.30
CA ASN A 53 26.27 -12.00 21.76
C ASN A 53 25.13 -12.90 22.23
N THR A 54 24.09 -13.13 21.41
CA THR A 54 22.92 -13.95 21.75
C THR A 54 22.64 -14.97 20.64
N LEU A 55 23.64 -15.85 20.41
CA LEU A 55 23.54 -16.88 19.40
C LEU A 55 22.39 -17.87 19.73
N LYS A 56 21.75 -18.36 18.69
CA LYS A 56 20.67 -19.36 18.74
C LYS A 56 21.10 -20.68 18.09
N GLU A 57 20.24 -21.67 18.18
CA GLU A 57 20.34 -22.88 17.36
C GLU A 57 19.70 -22.65 15.98
N LEU A 58 20.09 -23.44 14.98
CA LEU A 58 19.43 -23.47 13.68
C LEU A 58 17.99 -23.96 13.83
N ASP A 59 17.07 -23.34 13.10
CA ASP A 59 15.68 -23.78 13.03
C ASP A 59 15.49 -24.75 11.84
N PHE A 60 15.74 -26.06 12.09
CA PHE A 60 15.58 -27.09 11.08
C PHE A 60 14.15 -27.16 10.52
N ASN A 61 13.12 -26.94 11.34
CA ASN A 61 11.74 -26.97 10.88
C ASN A 61 11.46 -25.84 9.88
N LEU A 62 12.07 -24.66 10.10
CA LEU A 62 11.95 -23.53 9.20
C LEU A 62 12.68 -23.80 7.88
N ALA A 63 13.88 -24.40 7.92
CA ALA A 63 14.64 -24.83 6.75
C ALA A 63 13.88 -25.89 5.96
N ASP A 64 13.34 -26.93 6.62
CA ASP A 64 12.54 -27.98 6.00
C ASP A 64 11.29 -27.41 5.30
N SER A 65 10.66 -26.39 5.88
CA SER A 65 9.52 -25.73 5.25
C SER A 65 9.91 -25.02 3.94
N ALA A 66 11.15 -24.50 3.83
CA ALA A 66 11.66 -23.92 2.59
C ALA A 66 11.96 -25.00 1.55
N ASN A 67 12.62 -26.10 1.98
CA ASN A 67 12.97 -27.23 1.13
C ASN A 67 11.72 -27.89 0.56
N ALA A 68 10.74 -28.23 1.38
CA ALA A 68 9.47 -28.80 0.94
C ALA A 68 8.75 -27.91 -0.08
N ARG A 69 8.78 -26.59 0.14
CA ARG A 69 8.23 -25.64 -0.81
C ARG A 69 8.99 -25.66 -2.15
N ARG A 70 10.32 -25.66 -2.11
CA ARG A 70 11.18 -25.72 -3.31
C ARG A 70 10.92 -26.99 -4.12
N GLU A 71 10.83 -28.14 -3.45
CA GLU A 71 10.53 -29.43 -4.08
C GLU A 71 9.15 -29.43 -4.74
N ILE A 72 8.11 -29.01 -4.02
CA ILE A 72 6.76 -28.89 -4.57
C ILE A 72 6.73 -27.96 -5.78
N ASP A 73 7.36 -26.79 -5.70
CA ASP A 73 7.41 -25.83 -6.80
C ASP A 73 8.13 -26.41 -8.03
N LEU A 74 9.22 -27.16 -7.81
CA LEU A 74 9.98 -27.82 -8.88
C LEU A 74 9.17 -28.95 -9.54
N ILE A 75 8.64 -29.87 -8.75
CA ILE A 75 7.86 -31.01 -9.25
C ILE A 75 6.60 -30.52 -9.98
N TRP A 76 5.82 -29.66 -9.34
CA TRP A 76 4.61 -29.09 -9.89
C TRP A 76 4.87 -28.31 -11.17
N GLY A 77 5.87 -27.44 -11.14
CA GLY A 77 6.26 -26.62 -12.30
C GLY A 77 6.73 -27.47 -13.47
N ALA A 78 7.61 -28.45 -13.24
CA ALA A 78 8.13 -29.33 -14.29
C ALA A 78 7.04 -30.19 -14.92
N VAL A 79 6.22 -30.87 -14.08
CA VAL A 79 5.15 -31.77 -14.55
C VAL A 79 4.09 -31.01 -15.33
N LEU A 80 3.56 -29.92 -14.76
CA LEU A 80 2.48 -29.16 -15.42
C LEU A 80 2.96 -28.41 -16.67
N THR A 81 4.15 -27.80 -16.61
CA THR A 81 4.73 -27.12 -17.78
C THR A 81 4.93 -28.09 -18.94
N ARG A 82 5.47 -29.28 -18.65
CA ARG A 82 5.66 -30.33 -19.68
C ARG A 82 4.32 -30.82 -20.21
N PHE A 83 3.35 -31.13 -19.34
CA PHE A 83 2.03 -31.58 -19.73
C PHE A 83 1.31 -30.57 -20.63
N LEU A 84 1.25 -29.29 -20.21
CA LEU A 84 0.59 -28.23 -20.98
C LEU A 84 1.29 -28.00 -22.31
N SER A 85 2.63 -28.00 -22.33
CA SER A 85 3.39 -27.82 -23.57
C SER A 85 3.21 -28.97 -24.56
N LEU A 86 3.07 -30.21 -24.05
CA LEU A 86 2.75 -31.39 -24.88
C LEU A 86 1.36 -31.31 -25.48
N VAL A 87 0.34 -31.08 -24.65
CA VAL A 87 -1.07 -31.06 -25.09
C VAL A 87 -1.34 -29.91 -26.05
N SER A 88 -0.65 -28.77 -25.90
CA SER A 88 -0.78 -27.62 -26.80
C SER A 88 0.09 -27.71 -28.07
N GLY A 89 0.92 -28.73 -28.22
CA GLY A 89 1.86 -28.87 -29.35
C GLY A 89 3.01 -27.84 -29.33
N GLN A 90 3.31 -27.27 -28.18
CA GLN A 90 4.36 -26.25 -27.98
C GLN A 90 5.67 -26.82 -27.43
N LEU A 91 5.72 -28.10 -27.10
CA LEU A 91 6.94 -28.74 -26.61
C LEU A 91 8.07 -28.64 -27.61
N GLY A 92 9.20 -28.10 -27.18
CA GLY A 92 10.37 -27.86 -28.06
C GLY A 92 10.31 -26.59 -28.89
N LYS A 93 9.22 -25.82 -28.80
CA LYS A 93 9.07 -24.51 -29.47
C LYS A 93 8.99 -23.41 -28.43
N GLU A 94 7.86 -23.29 -27.76
CA GLU A 94 7.61 -22.30 -26.72
C GLU A 94 6.91 -23.00 -25.53
N PHE A 95 7.57 -23.06 -24.38
CA PHE A 95 7.02 -23.75 -23.22
C PHE A 95 5.88 -22.94 -22.58
N LEU A 96 4.74 -23.58 -22.33
CA LEU A 96 3.65 -23.01 -21.54
C LEU A 96 3.97 -23.23 -20.06
N SER A 97 4.64 -22.25 -19.46
CA SER A 97 5.03 -22.31 -18.05
C SER A 97 3.80 -22.33 -17.13
N ALA A 98 3.82 -23.22 -16.14
CA ALA A 98 2.83 -23.29 -15.06
C ALA A 98 3.53 -23.25 -13.71
N GLY A 99 2.98 -22.48 -12.78
CA GLY A 99 3.53 -22.35 -11.44
C GLY A 99 2.44 -22.09 -10.41
N ARG A 100 2.71 -22.47 -9.17
CA ARG A 100 1.80 -22.38 -8.02
C ARG A 100 1.29 -20.96 -7.74
N VAL A 101 2.07 -19.93 -8.05
CA VAL A 101 1.68 -18.53 -7.89
C VAL A 101 1.33 -17.91 -9.25
N GLN A 102 2.10 -18.18 -10.27
CA GLN A 102 1.95 -17.65 -11.61
C GLN A 102 0.58 -17.96 -12.23
N SER A 103 0.19 -19.25 -12.24
CA SER A 103 -1.05 -19.68 -12.88
C SER A 103 -2.32 -19.12 -12.23
N PRO A 104 -2.50 -19.16 -10.90
CA PRO A 104 -3.67 -18.54 -10.29
C PRO A 104 -3.65 -17.01 -10.37
N THR A 105 -2.48 -16.36 -10.42
CA THR A 105 -2.40 -14.91 -10.68
C THR A 105 -2.86 -14.58 -12.10
N LEU A 106 -2.44 -15.37 -13.09
CA LEU A 106 -2.94 -15.24 -14.47
C LEU A 106 -4.46 -15.45 -14.52
N ALA A 107 -5.00 -16.44 -13.80
CA ALA A 107 -6.43 -16.68 -13.72
C ALA A 107 -7.21 -15.46 -13.23
N LEU A 108 -6.73 -14.74 -12.20
CA LEU A 108 -7.33 -13.49 -11.73
C LEU A 108 -7.42 -12.44 -12.84
N ILE A 109 -6.37 -12.31 -13.64
CA ILE A 109 -6.32 -11.34 -14.75
C ILE A 109 -7.30 -11.76 -15.85
N VAL A 110 -7.31 -13.04 -16.21
CA VAL A 110 -8.19 -13.60 -17.23
C VAL A 110 -9.66 -13.46 -16.81
N ASP A 111 -10.00 -13.77 -15.58
CA ASP A 111 -11.38 -13.65 -15.09
C ASP A 111 -11.83 -12.18 -15.07
N ARG A 112 -10.96 -11.26 -14.69
CA ARG A 112 -11.22 -9.82 -14.80
C ARG A 112 -11.44 -9.39 -16.25
N GLU A 113 -10.66 -9.91 -17.18
CA GLU A 113 -10.83 -9.60 -18.61
C GLU A 113 -12.14 -10.18 -19.17
N LYS A 114 -12.55 -11.38 -18.75
CA LYS A 114 -13.86 -11.95 -19.06
C LYS A 114 -15.01 -11.08 -18.53
N GLU A 115 -14.90 -10.56 -17.28
CA GLU A 115 -15.87 -9.62 -16.73
C GLU A 115 -15.96 -8.33 -17.58
N ILE A 116 -14.82 -7.81 -18.02
CA ILE A 116 -14.75 -6.61 -18.86
C ILE A 116 -15.40 -6.86 -20.22
N LEU A 117 -15.09 -7.98 -20.87
CA LEU A 117 -15.62 -8.35 -22.18
C LEU A 117 -17.13 -8.67 -22.16
N ALA A 118 -17.60 -9.26 -21.06
CA ALA A 118 -19.03 -9.56 -20.89
C ALA A 118 -19.85 -8.31 -20.50
N PHE A 119 -19.19 -7.21 -20.09
CA PHE A 119 -19.86 -6.03 -19.61
C PHE A 119 -20.60 -5.29 -20.75
N LYS A 120 -21.88 -5.04 -20.55
CA LYS A 120 -22.70 -4.23 -21.45
C LYS A 120 -22.91 -2.83 -20.87
N PRO A 121 -22.31 -1.79 -21.46
CA PRO A 121 -22.50 -0.41 -21.00
C PRO A 121 -23.96 0.01 -21.09
N LYS A 122 -24.50 0.56 -20.01
CA LYS A 122 -25.85 1.15 -19.98
C LYS A 122 -25.74 2.68 -19.93
N PRO A 123 -26.47 3.41 -20.79
CA PRO A 123 -26.52 4.87 -20.72
C PRO A 123 -27.25 5.29 -19.45
N TYR A 124 -26.82 6.42 -18.90
CA TYR A 124 -27.50 7.13 -17.82
C TYR A 124 -27.20 8.63 -17.94
N TRP A 125 -28.04 9.43 -17.29
CA TRP A 125 -27.92 10.87 -17.30
C TRP A 125 -27.74 11.39 -15.87
N GLU A 126 -26.97 12.44 -15.72
CA GLU A 126 -26.82 13.19 -14.45
C GLU A 126 -27.15 14.66 -14.74
N VAL A 127 -27.87 15.28 -13.80
CA VAL A 127 -28.17 16.70 -13.88
C VAL A 127 -27.30 17.42 -12.86
N GLU A 128 -26.50 18.39 -13.35
CA GLU A 128 -25.64 19.24 -12.57
C GLU A 128 -26.20 20.66 -12.59
N ALA A 129 -26.35 21.27 -11.41
CA ALA A 129 -26.66 22.68 -11.25
C ALA A 129 -25.41 23.44 -10.82
N ILE A 130 -25.16 24.59 -11.44
CA ILE A 130 -24.05 25.48 -11.15
C ILE A 130 -24.60 26.71 -10.44
N PHE A 131 -24.16 26.95 -9.23
CA PHE A 131 -24.58 28.06 -8.39
C PHE A 131 -23.47 29.08 -8.20
N GLU A 132 -23.84 30.27 -7.82
CA GLU A 132 -22.95 31.37 -7.43
C GLU A 132 -23.37 31.97 -6.10
N LYS A 133 -22.40 32.11 -5.19
CA LYS A 133 -22.52 32.87 -3.95
C LYS A 133 -21.20 33.59 -3.65
N ASP A 134 -21.26 34.84 -3.25
CA ASP A 134 -20.11 35.70 -2.93
C ASP A 134 -19.02 35.62 -4.03
N SER A 135 -19.45 35.72 -5.31
CA SER A 135 -18.60 35.62 -6.51
C SER A 135 -17.87 34.27 -6.66
N ARG A 136 -18.22 33.26 -5.86
CA ARG A 136 -17.68 31.89 -5.97
C ARG A 136 -18.70 30.98 -6.62
N LYS A 137 -18.23 30.30 -7.66
CA LYS A 137 -19.03 29.27 -8.34
C LYS A 137 -18.82 27.92 -7.69
N PHE A 138 -19.90 27.15 -7.53
CA PHE A 138 -19.85 25.77 -7.05
C PHE A 138 -20.92 24.95 -7.74
N SER A 139 -20.73 23.64 -7.82
CA SER A 139 -21.68 22.74 -8.47
C SER A 139 -22.38 21.83 -7.48
N ALA A 140 -23.58 21.41 -7.84
CA ALA A 140 -24.36 20.43 -7.12
C ALA A 140 -24.96 19.41 -8.11
N LEU A 141 -24.92 18.15 -7.77
CA LEU A 141 -25.56 17.10 -8.55
C LEU A 141 -26.95 16.83 -8.00
N HIS A 142 -27.89 16.52 -8.91
CA HIS A 142 -29.24 16.14 -8.50
C HIS A 142 -29.21 14.98 -7.50
N LYS A 143 -30.01 15.02 -6.45
CA LYS A 143 -30.01 14.06 -5.33
C LYS A 143 -30.22 12.60 -5.76
N GLN A 144 -30.99 12.37 -6.81
CA GLN A 144 -31.20 11.04 -7.39
C GLN A 144 -29.89 10.45 -7.98
N GLY A 145 -28.93 11.31 -8.37
CA GLY A 145 -27.69 10.91 -9.00
C GLY A 145 -27.90 10.47 -10.44
N ARG A 146 -28.10 9.18 -10.68
CA ARG A 146 -28.26 8.61 -12.04
C ARG A 146 -29.72 8.51 -12.44
N PHE A 147 -30.04 9.07 -13.59
CA PHE A 147 -31.30 8.87 -14.29
C PHE A 147 -31.10 7.83 -15.38
N TRP A 148 -31.89 6.78 -15.38
CA TRP A 148 -31.81 5.71 -16.38
C TRP A 148 -32.69 5.98 -17.61
N GLU A 149 -33.52 7.01 -17.55
CA GLU A 149 -34.40 7.50 -18.62
C GLU A 149 -34.07 8.97 -18.87
N LYS A 150 -33.80 9.31 -20.14
CA LYS A 150 -33.43 10.67 -20.55
C LYS A 150 -34.54 11.68 -20.28
N GLU A 151 -35.78 11.26 -20.49
CA GLU A 151 -36.97 12.09 -20.34
C GLU A 151 -37.11 12.59 -18.90
N LYS A 152 -36.83 11.73 -17.90
CA LYS A 152 -36.86 12.11 -16.47
C LYS A 152 -35.78 13.15 -16.14
N ALA A 153 -34.59 13.01 -16.70
CA ALA A 153 -33.54 13.97 -16.52
C ALA A 153 -33.85 15.32 -17.22
N LEU A 154 -34.43 15.29 -18.41
CA LEU A 154 -34.91 16.48 -19.13
C LEU A 154 -36.05 17.18 -18.38
N ALA A 155 -36.95 16.45 -17.74
CA ALA A 155 -38.02 17.02 -16.94
C ALA A 155 -37.47 17.86 -15.76
N VAL A 156 -36.36 17.46 -15.14
CA VAL A 156 -35.68 18.25 -14.11
C VAL A 156 -35.14 19.57 -14.70
N LEU A 157 -34.52 19.53 -15.87
CA LEU A 157 -34.00 20.74 -16.53
C LEU A 157 -35.09 21.78 -16.85
N LYS A 158 -36.29 21.35 -17.16
CA LYS A 158 -37.42 22.25 -17.45
C LYS A 158 -37.89 23.03 -16.23
N LYS A 159 -37.56 22.58 -15.02
CA LYS A 159 -37.87 23.23 -13.75
C LYS A 159 -36.81 24.25 -13.31
N LYS A 160 -36.02 24.76 -14.26
CA LYS A 160 -34.98 25.75 -13.98
C LYS A 160 -35.60 27.05 -13.45
N GLU A 161 -35.13 27.49 -12.28
CA GLU A 161 -35.48 28.77 -11.64
C GLU A 161 -34.22 29.60 -11.47
N PRO A 162 -34.33 30.96 -11.36
CA PRO A 162 -33.15 31.82 -11.25
C PRO A 162 -32.37 31.64 -9.94
N PHE A 163 -33.00 31.06 -8.91
CA PHE A 163 -32.41 30.83 -7.60
C PHE A 163 -32.75 29.42 -7.10
N GLY A 164 -31.84 28.85 -6.30
CA GLY A 164 -32.10 27.69 -5.48
C GLY A 164 -32.18 28.08 -4.00
N ILE A 165 -32.98 27.38 -3.22
CA ILE A 165 -33.08 27.57 -1.77
C ILE A 165 -32.31 26.47 -1.05
N VAL A 166 -31.39 26.83 -0.17
CA VAL A 166 -30.67 25.87 0.67
C VAL A 166 -31.64 25.31 1.70
N SER A 167 -32.11 24.08 1.49
CA SER A 167 -33.09 23.44 2.37
C SER A 167 -32.48 22.80 3.59
N LYS A 168 -31.25 22.27 3.47
CA LYS A 168 -30.57 21.56 4.56
C LYS A 168 -29.06 21.60 4.39
N ILE A 169 -28.35 21.75 5.50
CA ILE A 169 -26.89 21.61 5.55
C ILE A 169 -26.54 20.50 6.55
N THR A 170 -25.77 19.54 6.09
CA THR A 170 -25.24 18.46 6.94
C THR A 170 -23.72 18.58 6.98
N ILE A 171 -23.20 18.78 8.17
CA ILE A 171 -21.76 18.81 8.43
C ILE A 171 -21.41 17.55 9.20
N LYS A 172 -20.39 16.83 8.76
CA LYS A 172 -19.87 15.64 9.43
C LYS A 172 -18.36 15.69 9.51
N GLU A 173 -17.84 15.44 10.68
CA GLU A 173 -16.42 15.20 10.87
C GLU A 173 -16.12 13.71 10.76
N LYS A 174 -15.03 13.39 10.09
CA LYS A 174 -14.54 12.03 9.93
C LYS A 174 -13.07 11.97 10.30
N THR A 175 -12.76 11.14 11.27
CA THR A 175 -11.38 10.81 11.60
C THR A 175 -10.81 9.83 10.58
N LEU A 176 -9.73 10.21 9.93
CA LEU A 176 -8.95 9.35 9.05
C LEU A 176 -7.78 8.79 9.86
N LYS A 177 -7.87 7.52 10.19
CA LYS A 177 -6.84 6.82 10.94
C LYS A 177 -5.49 6.90 10.23
N ARG A 178 -4.45 7.10 11.01
CA ARG A 178 -3.07 7.03 10.54
C ARG A 178 -2.77 5.64 9.97
N PRO A 179 -1.87 5.56 8.98
CA PRO A 179 -1.58 4.30 8.30
C PRO A 179 -0.83 3.35 9.24
N GLU A 180 -0.97 2.05 8.99
CA GLU A 180 -0.17 1.02 9.64
C GLU A 180 1.29 1.07 9.18
N PRO A 181 2.25 0.58 10.00
CA PRO A 181 3.62 0.35 9.57
C PRO A 181 3.69 -0.49 8.29
N PHE A 182 4.74 -0.28 7.51
CA PHE A 182 4.93 -1.05 6.28
C PHE A 182 5.28 -2.51 6.57
N ASN A 183 4.47 -3.42 6.06
CA ASN A 183 4.91 -4.75 5.67
C ASN A 183 5.25 -4.77 4.17
N THR A 184 5.81 -5.88 3.66
CA THR A 184 6.20 -6.00 2.25
C THR A 184 5.05 -5.67 1.29
N THR A 185 3.86 -6.22 1.51
CA THR A 185 2.69 -5.99 0.64
C THR A 185 2.29 -4.53 0.58
N SER A 186 2.18 -3.87 1.72
CA SER A 186 1.79 -2.44 1.78
C SER A 186 2.88 -1.52 1.26
N PHE A 187 4.16 -1.87 1.43
CA PHE A 187 5.30 -1.17 0.85
C PHE A 187 5.27 -1.25 -0.68
N LEU A 188 5.19 -2.46 -1.26
CA LEU A 188 5.13 -2.64 -2.71
C LEU A 188 3.97 -1.87 -3.34
N ARG A 189 2.78 -1.92 -2.71
CA ARG A 189 1.61 -1.16 -3.18
C ARG A 189 1.85 0.35 -3.17
N ALA A 190 2.52 0.87 -2.15
CA ALA A 190 2.86 2.28 -2.08
C ALA A 190 3.90 2.67 -3.13
N ALA A 191 4.95 1.88 -3.30
CA ALA A 191 6.00 2.11 -4.28
C ALA A 191 5.46 2.02 -5.72
N THR A 192 4.57 1.07 -6.02
CA THR A 192 3.94 0.97 -7.35
C THR A 192 3.02 2.16 -7.65
N SER A 193 2.40 2.77 -6.64
CA SER A 193 1.65 4.02 -6.80
C SER A 193 2.54 5.23 -7.11
N LEU A 194 3.85 5.14 -6.85
CA LEU A 194 4.86 6.14 -7.22
C LEU A 194 5.52 5.88 -8.58
N GLY A 195 5.06 4.85 -9.31
CA GLY A 195 5.53 4.51 -10.65
C GLY A 195 6.67 3.48 -10.70
N PHE A 196 7.07 2.88 -9.58
CA PHE A 196 8.01 1.76 -9.60
C PHE A 196 7.29 0.45 -9.95
N SER A 197 7.96 -0.46 -10.66
CA SER A 197 7.50 -1.85 -10.68
C SER A 197 7.74 -2.51 -9.32
N ALA A 198 6.96 -3.53 -8.98
CA ALA A 198 7.10 -4.23 -7.71
C ALA A 198 8.50 -4.84 -7.55
N ALA A 199 9.02 -5.49 -8.61
CA ALA A 199 10.38 -6.06 -8.62
C ALA A 199 11.45 -4.98 -8.40
N ARG A 200 11.34 -3.83 -9.09
CA ARG A 200 12.30 -2.74 -8.91
C ARG A 200 12.23 -2.13 -7.53
N ALA A 201 11.03 -1.96 -6.97
CA ALA A 201 10.84 -1.44 -5.61
C ALA A 201 11.47 -2.37 -4.55
N MET A 202 11.32 -3.70 -4.72
CA MET A 202 11.95 -4.68 -3.82
C MET A 202 13.47 -4.65 -3.94
N SER A 203 14.01 -4.68 -5.18
CA SER A 203 15.47 -4.59 -5.40
C SER A 203 16.07 -3.35 -4.73
N LEU A 204 15.44 -2.18 -4.90
CA LEU A 204 15.90 -0.93 -4.26
C LEU A 204 15.82 -0.99 -2.72
N ALA A 205 14.81 -1.66 -2.18
CA ALA A 205 14.70 -1.82 -0.72
C ALA A 205 15.76 -2.80 -0.19
N GLU A 206 16.07 -3.88 -0.91
CA GLU A 206 17.15 -4.82 -0.57
C GLU A 206 18.52 -4.13 -0.63
N ASP A 207 18.78 -3.31 -1.64
CA ASP A 207 20.00 -2.49 -1.70
C ASP A 207 20.11 -1.57 -0.47
N LEU A 208 19.03 -0.88 -0.09
CA LEU A 208 19.02 -0.01 1.10
C LEU A 208 19.20 -0.80 2.42
N TYR A 209 18.68 -2.02 2.49
CA TYR A 209 18.91 -2.92 3.63
C TYR A 209 20.37 -3.35 3.70
N ASN A 210 20.96 -3.80 2.59
CA ASN A 210 22.36 -4.21 2.51
C ASN A 210 23.32 -3.07 2.88
N LEU A 211 22.94 -1.82 2.57
CA LEU A 211 23.68 -0.63 2.98
C LEU A 211 23.43 -0.22 4.45
N GLY A 212 22.55 -0.92 5.16
CA GLY A 212 22.22 -0.66 6.57
C GLY A 212 21.38 0.59 6.81
N TYR A 213 20.59 1.05 5.83
CA TYR A 213 19.76 2.24 5.95
C TYR A 213 18.31 1.94 6.37
N ILE A 214 17.81 0.76 6.06
CA ILE A 214 16.47 0.29 6.46
C ILE A 214 16.54 -1.10 7.10
N SER A 215 15.48 -1.50 7.79
CA SER A 215 15.29 -2.88 8.26
C SER A 215 14.98 -3.81 7.10
N TYR A 216 15.07 -5.13 7.34
CA TYR A 216 14.82 -6.17 6.34
C TYR A 216 13.45 -5.99 5.67
N PRO A 217 13.39 -5.91 4.32
CA PRO A 217 12.18 -5.50 3.62
C PRO A 217 11.16 -6.62 3.42
N ARG A 218 11.50 -7.89 3.71
CA ARG A 218 10.60 -9.03 3.57
C ARG A 218 9.97 -9.40 4.90
N THR A 219 8.86 -8.74 5.25
CA THR A 219 8.12 -8.96 6.50
C THR A 219 6.62 -8.90 6.29
N ASP A 220 5.87 -9.74 7.00
CA ASP A 220 4.42 -9.68 7.07
C ASP A 220 3.94 -8.87 8.29
N ASN A 221 4.86 -8.43 9.13
CA ASN A 221 4.57 -7.70 10.36
C ASN A 221 4.24 -6.23 10.08
N ALA A 222 3.17 -5.73 10.66
CA ALA A 222 2.74 -4.34 10.62
C ALA A 222 2.58 -3.74 12.04
N ALA A 223 3.33 -4.28 13.02
CA ALA A 223 3.35 -3.78 14.40
C ALA A 223 4.79 -3.71 14.91
N TYR A 224 5.24 -2.52 15.35
CA TYR A 224 6.58 -2.38 15.93
C TYR A 224 6.66 -3.13 17.27
N PRO A 225 7.67 -3.99 17.45
CA PRO A 225 7.93 -4.62 18.75
C PRO A 225 8.45 -3.55 19.74
N ALA A 226 8.23 -3.78 21.04
CA ALA A 226 8.63 -2.86 22.09
C ALA A 226 10.16 -2.68 22.20
N THR A 227 10.93 -3.58 21.61
CA THR A 227 12.40 -3.54 21.58
C THR A 227 12.96 -2.42 20.69
N ILE A 228 12.16 -1.92 19.73
CA ILE A 228 12.61 -0.84 18.85
C ILE A 228 12.47 0.51 19.55
N ASN A 229 13.58 1.23 19.65
CA ASN A 229 13.58 2.60 20.17
C ASN A 229 13.12 3.59 19.09
N LEU A 230 11.79 3.74 18.95
CA LEU A 230 11.17 4.62 17.96
C LEU A 230 11.65 6.08 18.11
N ARG A 231 11.87 6.55 19.34
CA ARG A 231 12.30 7.93 19.60
C ARG A 231 13.70 8.20 19.06
N LYS A 232 14.62 7.23 19.22
CA LYS A 232 15.99 7.31 18.68
C LYS A 232 15.95 7.41 17.14
N ILE A 233 15.09 6.63 16.48
CA ILE A 233 14.94 6.67 15.01
C ILE A 233 14.40 8.03 14.58
N VAL A 234 13.37 8.57 15.24
CA VAL A 234 12.83 9.90 14.93
C VAL A 234 13.91 10.97 15.13
N GLN A 235 14.72 10.86 16.19
CA GLN A 235 15.83 11.77 16.44
C GLN A 235 16.86 11.74 15.30
N THR A 236 17.24 10.56 14.82
CA THR A 236 18.11 10.41 13.65
C THR A 236 17.53 11.11 12.42
N LEU A 237 16.22 10.97 12.17
CA LEU A 237 15.55 11.57 11.02
C LEU A 237 15.43 13.10 11.07
N THR A 238 15.74 13.75 12.19
CA THR A 238 15.80 15.24 12.24
C THR A 238 16.89 15.82 11.36
N ALA A 239 17.92 15.05 11.03
CA ALA A 239 18.99 15.44 10.12
C ALA A 239 18.70 15.10 8.65
N TYR A 240 17.58 14.44 8.35
CA TYR A 240 17.17 14.13 6.97
C TYR A 240 16.19 15.21 6.45
N ASN A 241 16.69 16.12 5.62
CA ASN A 241 15.97 17.29 5.15
C ASN A 241 14.51 17.04 4.70
N PRO A 242 14.20 16.02 3.87
CA PRO A 242 12.84 15.81 3.38
C PRO A 242 11.78 15.61 4.47
N VAL A 243 12.18 15.21 5.68
CA VAL A 243 11.26 14.90 6.80
C VAL A 243 11.65 15.58 8.13
N SER A 244 12.72 16.39 8.13
CA SER A 244 13.29 17.01 9.33
C SER A 244 12.26 17.73 10.20
N ASN A 245 11.43 18.57 9.59
CA ASN A 245 10.44 19.36 10.34
C ASN A 245 9.39 18.48 11.03
N ILE A 246 8.96 17.41 10.37
CA ILE A 246 8.00 16.46 10.93
C ILE A 246 8.62 15.65 12.06
N ALA A 247 9.88 15.23 11.90
CA ALA A 247 10.62 14.52 12.94
C ALA A 247 10.78 15.41 14.19
N LYS A 248 11.12 16.68 14.03
CA LYS A 248 11.20 17.66 15.14
C LYS A 248 9.85 17.87 15.83
N GLU A 249 8.75 18.01 15.04
CA GLU A 249 7.38 18.12 15.57
C GLU A 249 7.02 16.87 16.40
N LEU A 250 7.39 15.67 15.96
CA LEU A 250 7.12 14.44 16.70
C LEU A 250 7.93 14.33 17.98
N LEU A 251 9.18 14.79 18.01
CA LEU A 251 10.02 14.76 19.21
C LEU A 251 9.53 15.68 20.32
N SER A 252 8.77 16.73 20.01
CA SER A 252 8.14 17.59 21.02
C SER A 252 7.03 16.89 21.80
N LYS A 253 6.52 15.74 21.31
CA LYS A 253 5.54 14.94 22.03
C LYS A 253 6.21 14.18 23.17
N GLU A 254 5.57 14.15 24.32
CA GLU A 254 6.04 13.39 25.48
C GLU A 254 6.20 11.90 25.17
N ARG A 255 5.21 11.33 24.49
CA ARG A 255 5.16 9.89 24.13
C ARG A 255 4.87 9.69 22.66
N LEU A 256 5.63 8.79 22.02
CA LEU A 256 5.39 8.34 20.67
C LEU A 256 4.65 6.98 20.70
N VAL A 257 3.39 6.99 20.26
CA VAL A 257 2.56 5.77 20.20
C VAL A 257 2.29 5.47 18.73
N PRO A 258 2.89 4.42 18.16
CA PRO A 258 2.68 4.06 16.76
C PRO A 258 1.26 3.51 16.53
N SER A 259 0.77 3.67 15.30
CA SER A 259 -0.35 2.84 14.82
C SER A 259 0.07 1.37 14.79
N ARG A 260 -0.90 0.48 14.79
CA ARG A 260 -0.66 -0.95 14.85
C ARG A 260 -1.55 -1.68 13.85
N GLY A 261 -0.93 -2.47 12.98
CA GLY A 261 -1.61 -3.41 12.11
C GLY A 261 -1.47 -4.86 12.61
N LYS A 262 -1.56 -5.80 11.67
CA LYS A 262 -1.39 -7.23 11.97
C LYS A 262 0.02 -7.51 12.46
N SER A 263 0.13 -8.19 13.59
CA SER A 263 1.41 -8.67 14.10
C SER A 263 1.76 -10.03 13.50
N ALA A 264 3.01 -10.21 13.13
CA ALA A 264 3.60 -11.48 12.73
C ALA A 264 4.85 -11.75 13.57
N LYS A 265 5.26 -13.03 13.66
CA LYS A 265 6.43 -13.44 14.47
C LYS A 265 7.74 -13.45 13.67
N ASP A 266 7.82 -12.67 12.63
CA ASP A 266 9.01 -12.51 11.80
C ASP A 266 9.72 -11.18 12.07
N HIS A 267 10.35 -10.62 11.06
CA HIS A 267 11.00 -9.32 11.16
C HIS A 267 10.04 -8.20 11.59
N PRO A 268 10.54 -7.12 12.20
CA PRO A 268 9.75 -5.93 12.44
C PRO A 268 9.26 -5.32 11.11
N PRO A 269 8.28 -4.41 11.15
CA PRO A 269 7.87 -3.63 9.99
C PRO A 269 9.04 -2.90 9.34
N ILE A 270 8.96 -2.65 8.04
CA ILE A 270 9.98 -1.91 7.30
C ILE A 270 10.06 -0.47 7.86
N HIS A 271 11.25 -0.09 8.30
CA HIS A 271 11.50 1.22 8.89
C HIS A 271 12.95 1.70 8.64
N PRO A 272 13.23 3.00 8.71
CA PRO A 272 14.59 3.50 8.61
C PRO A 272 15.38 3.13 9.88
N VAL A 273 16.64 2.77 9.71
CA VAL A 273 17.57 2.44 10.83
C VAL A 273 18.76 3.39 10.92
N ALA A 274 19.24 3.92 9.79
CA ALA A 274 20.30 4.90 9.73
C ALA A 274 20.10 5.88 8.58
N LEU A 275 20.79 7.04 8.67
CA LEU A 275 20.84 7.97 7.55
C LEU A 275 21.82 7.49 6.48
N PRO A 276 21.53 7.74 5.20
CA PRO A 276 22.49 7.52 4.13
C PRO A 276 23.77 8.34 4.36
N LYS A 277 24.92 7.66 4.31
CA LYS A 277 26.24 8.29 4.48
C LYS A 277 26.70 8.92 3.16
N GLU A 278 26.26 8.36 2.04
CA GLU A 278 26.59 8.79 0.70
C GLU A 278 25.33 9.27 -0.05
N ARG A 279 25.53 9.96 -1.15
CA ARG A 279 24.43 10.40 -2.01
C ARG A 279 23.76 9.17 -2.65
N LEU A 280 22.52 8.96 -2.33
CA LEU A 280 21.69 7.94 -2.98
C LEU A 280 21.35 8.33 -4.43
N SER A 281 21.16 7.35 -5.30
CA SER A 281 20.50 7.59 -6.57
C SER A 281 19.08 8.10 -6.35
N ASP A 282 18.51 8.80 -7.33
CA ASP A 282 17.15 9.36 -7.22
C ASP A 282 16.10 8.27 -6.92
N ALA A 283 16.29 7.06 -7.44
CA ALA A 283 15.40 5.94 -7.19
C ALA A 283 15.49 5.44 -5.74
N HIS A 284 16.70 5.23 -5.23
CA HIS A 284 16.95 4.85 -3.83
C HIS A 284 16.45 5.93 -2.87
N ALA A 285 16.72 7.21 -3.18
CA ALA A 285 16.28 8.34 -2.36
C ALA A 285 14.74 8.38 -2.24
N LYS A 286 14.00 8.17 -3.33
CA LYS A 286 12.54 8.11 -3.34
C LYS A 286 12.00 6.95 -2.49
N ILE A 287 12.60 5.76 -2.58
CA ILE A 287 12.18 4.60 -1.77
C ILE A 287 12.53 4.83 -0.30
N TYR A 288 13.72 5.33 0.02
CA TYR A 288 14.11 5.65 1.39
C TYR A 288 13.18 6.72 1.99
N GLU A 289 12.90 7.79 1.25
CA GLU A 289 11.96 8.84 1.68
C GLU A 289 10.55 8.29 1.91
N LEU A 290 10.04 7.44 1.02
CA LEU A 290 8.74 6.78 1.18
C LEU A 290 8.67 6.01 2.51
N ILE A 291 9.72 5.26 2.85
CA ILE A 291 9.81 4.49 4.09
C ILE A 291 9.88 5.42 5.31
N CYS A 292 10.71 6.47 5.27
CA CYS A 292 10.81 7.46 6.33
C CYS A 292 9.47 8.17 6.58
N ARG A 293 8.81 8.62 5.52
CA ARG A 293 7.50 9.29 5.60
C ARG A 293 6.43 8.37 6.16
N ARG A 294 6.42 7.09 5.76
CA ARG A 294 5.48 6.12 6.32
C ARG A 294 5.74 5.90 7.79
N PHE A 295 6.98 5.72 8.19
CA PHE A 295 7.37 5.56 9.59
C PHE A 295 6.87 6.73 10.44
N LEU A 296 7.15 7.98 10.05
CA LEU A 296 6.71 9.18 10.78
C LEU A 296 5.17 9.32 10.78
N ALA A 297 4.51 8.94 9.70
CA ALA A 297 3.05 8.96 9.63
C ALA A 297 2.40 8.01 10.64
N THR A 298 3.01 6.85 10.92
CA THR A 298 2.51 5.91 11.95
C THR A 298 2.57 6.49 13.36
N LEU A 299 3.45 7.45 13.61
CA LEU A 299 3.67 8.13 14.91
C LEU A 299 2.93 9.47 15.03
N SER A 300 2.37 9.96 13.92
CA SER A 300 1.61 11.22 13.86
C SER A 300 0.21 11.05 14.47
N SER A 301 -0.55 12.13 14.61
CA SER A 301 -1.97 12.07 14.98
C SER A 301 -2.83 11.58 13.79
N ASP A 302 -4.03 11.12 14.07
CA ASP A 302 -5.05 10.90 13.05
C ASP A 302 -5.36 12.23 12.35
N ALA A 303 -5.80 12.18 11.09
CA ALA A 303 -6.28 13.36 10.38
C ALA A 303 -7.78 13.51 10.58
N VAL A 304 -8.26 14.75 10.62
CA VAL A 304 -9.70 15.06 10.74
C VAL A 304 -10.15 15.80 9.50
N VAL A 305 -11.18 15.28 8.87
CA VAL A 305 -11.80 15.83 7.66
C VAL A 305 -13.23 16.23 7.97
N GLU A 306 -13.57 17.46 7.67
CA GLU A 306 -14.95 17.93 7.65
C GLU A 306 -15.53 17.73 6.24
N THR A 307 -16.69 17.12 6.17
CA THR A 307 -17.48 17.00 4.95
C THR A 307 -18.77 17.79 5.10
N ILE A 308 -19.08 18.62 4.11
CA ILE A 308 -20.28 19.43 4.06
C ILE A 308 -21.13 18.93 2.91
N ALA A 309 -22.40 18.68 3.15
CA ALA A 309 -23.40 18.39 2.14
C ALA A 309 -24.53 19.41 2.28
N ALA A 310 -24.69 20.30 1.30
CA ALA A 310 -25.79 21.25 1.24
C ALA A 310 -26.82 20.76 0.21
N GLU A 311 -28.06 20.57 0.67
CA GLU A 311 -29.22 20.29 -0.18
C GLU A 311 -29.83 21.62 -0.62
N ILE A 312 -29.94 21.79 -1.94
CA ILE A 312 -30.44 23.01 -2.56
C ILE A 312 -31.63 22.66 -3.43
N LEU A 313 -32.79 23.26 -3.21
CA LEU A 313 -33.99 23.05 -3.99
C LEU A 313 -34.05 24.09 -5.11
N VAL A 314 -34.16 23.63 -6.35
CA VAL A 314 -34.46 24.46 -7.53
C VAL A 314 -35.85 24.06 -8.01
N GLY A 315 -36.84 24.94 -7.82
CA GLY A 315 -38.24 24.48 -7.80
C GLY A 315 -38.39 23.41 -6.72
N ASN A 316 -38.96 22.27 -7.03
CA ASN A 316 -39.04 21.14 -6.07
C ASN A 316 -37.95 20.07 -6.29
N GLU A 317 -36.93 20.37 -7.11
CA GLU A 317 -35.88 19.40 -7.42
C GLU A 317 -34.67 19.56 -6.50
N PRO A 318 -34.25 18.54 -5.77
CA PRO A 318 -33.16 18.61 -4.81
C PRO A 318 -31.79 18.36 -5.46
N PHE A 319 -30.84 19.26 -5.23
CA PHE A 319 -29.46 19.17 -5.63
C PHE A 319 -28.56 19.11 -4.40
N ILE A 320 -27.50 18.31 -4.45
CA ILE A 320 -26.52 18.14 -3.35
C ILE A 320 -25.19 18.73 -3.77
N ALA A 321 -24.79 19.83 -3.14
CA ALA A 321 -23.43 20.34 -3.19
C ALA A 321 -22.60 19.67 -2.10
N ARG A 322 -21.40 19.19 -2.47
CA ARG A 322 -20.50 18.51 -1.53
C ARG A 322 -19.19 19.26 -1.41
N GLY A 323 -18.80 19.54 -0.18
CA GLY A 323 -17.49 20.12 0.16
C GLY A 323 -16.72 19.19 1.10
N GLN A 324 -15.41 19.34 1.08
CA GLN A 324 -14.51 18.64 1.98
C GLN A 324 -13.29 19.51 2.27
N ARG A 325 -12.91 19.61 3.54
CA ARG A 325 -11.66 20.26 3.97
C ARG A 325 -11.02 19.49 5.11
N TYR A 326 -9.71 19.60 5.23
CA TYR A 326 -9.00 19.09 6.41
C TYR A 326 -9.13 20.10 7.55
N ILE A 327 -9.67 19.65 8.70
CA ILE A 327 -9.59 20.39 9.97
C ILE A 327 -8.20 20.19 10.57
N GLU A 328 -7.75 18.93 10.58
CA GLU A 328 -6.42 18.54 11.03
C GLU A 328 -5.77 17.63 9.99
N LEU A 329 -4.63 18.03 9.47
CA LEU A 329 -3.87 17.23 8.53
C LEU A 329 -3.28 15.97 9.18
N GLY A 330 -2.92 16.05 10.47
CA GLY A 330 -2.36 14.91 11.19
C GLY A 330 -1.24 14.20 10.40
N TRP A 331 -1.35 12.88 10.28
CA TRP A 331 -0.38 12.06 9.54
C TRP A 331 -0.22 12.41 8.05
N LYS A 332 -1.18 13.11 7.45
CA LYS A 332 -1.12 13.55 6.06
C LYS A 332 0.03 14.53 5.79
N LYS A 333 0.46 15.29 6.80
CA LYS A 333 1.67 16.12 6.71
C LYS A 333 2.91 15.27 6.44
N ALA A 334 3.02 14.13 7.12
CA ALA A 334 4.15 13.21 6.97
C ALA A 334 4.06 12.40 5.67
N TYR A 335 2.85 12.05 5.21
CA TYR A 335 2.62 11.12 4.11
C TYR A 335 1.70 11.74 3.03
N PRO A 336 2.22 12.65 2.20
CA PRO A 336 1.43 13.41 1.23
C PRO A 336 0.89 12.58 0.06
N TYR A 337 1.38 11.37 -0.14
CA TYR A 337 1.02 10.47 -1.26
C TYR A 337 -0.45 10.03 -1.28
N SER A 338 -1.23 10.33 -0.27
CA SER A 338 -2.63 9.94 -0.14
C SER A 338 -3.56 11.10 0.19
N GLN A 339 -3.17 12.33 -0.14
CA GLN A 339 -4.04 13.49 0.05
C GLN A 339 -5.18 13.48 -0.97
N ALA A 340 -6.41 13.71 -0.48
CA ALA A 340 -7.54 14.03 -1.33
C ALA A 340 -7.56 15.56 -1.55
N ASN A 341 -8.00 15.99 -2.72
CA ASN A 341 -8.19 17.40 -3.00
C ASN A 341 -9.28 17.96 -2.10
N GLU A 342 -9.05 19.14 -1.53
CA GLU A 342 -10.09 19.89 -0.84
C GLU A 342 -11.07 20.49 -1.86
N VAL A 343 -12.34 20.42 -1.53
CA VAL A 343 -13.42 21.07 -2.28
C VAL A 343 -14.11 22.06 -1.34
N LEU A 344 -13.79 23.32 -1.48
CA LEU A 344 -14.31 24.36 -0.60
C LEU A 344 -15.63 24.90 -1.14
N LEU A 345 -16.71 24.73 -0.37
CA LEU A 345 -17.97 25.42 -0.61
C LEU A 345 -17.96 26.83 0.03
N PRO A 346 -18.67 27.81 -0.56
CA PRO A 346 -18.93 29.07 0.15
C PRO A 346 -19.71 28.82 1.43
N LYS A 347 -19.70 29.78 2.34
CA LYS A 347 -20.50 29.68 3.58
C LYS A 347 -21.98 29.76 3.22
N LEU A 348 -22.69 28.63 3.31
CA LEU A 348 -24.13 28.53 3.07
C LEU A 348 -24.89 28.55 4.38
N LYS A 349 -26.14 29.04 4.37
CA LYS A 349 -27.08 28.99 5.50
C LYS A 349 -28.40 28.36 5.04
N GLU A 350 -29.03 27.61 5.92
CA GLU A 350 -30.37 27.04 5.65
C GLU A 350 -31.40 28.19 5.47
N GLY A 351 -32.31 28.04 4.52
CA GLY A 351 -33.28 29.06 4.12
C GLY A 351 -32.72 30.11 3.14
N GLU A 352 -31.43 30.10 2.85
CA GLU A 352 -30.79 31.09 2.00
C GLU A 352 -31.03 30.79 0.52
N ALA A 353 -31.27 31.89 -0.27
CA ALA A 353 -31.32 31.80 -1.71
C ALA A 353 -29.91 31.94 -2.33
N VAL A 354 -29.58 31.01 -3.24
CA VAL A 354 -28.32 31.02 -4.02
C VAL A 354 -28.66 31.17 -5.50
N LYS A 355 -27.92 32.02 -6.20
CA LYS A 355 -28.15 32.28 -7.62
C LYS A 355 -27.80 31.03 -8.45
N LEU A 356 -28.74 30.55 -9.25
CA LEU A 356 -28.52 29.51 -10.23
C LEU A 356 -27.96 30.16 -11.53
N LEU A 357 -26.77 29.76 -11.92
CA LEU A 357 -26.14 30.21 -13.16
C LEU A 357 -26.57 29.33 -14.34
N ASP A 358 -26.48 28.00 -14.16
CA ASP A 358 -26.75 27.06 -15.23
C ASP A 358 -27.17 25.69 -14.70
N MET A 359 -27.83 24.91 -15.56
CA MET A 359 -28.14 23.49 -15.34
C MET A 359 -27.68 22.70 -16.56
N LYS A 360 -26.87 21.65 -16.34
CA LYS A 360 -26.29 20.84 -17.39
C LYS A 360 -26.74 19.40 -17.29
N LEU A 361 -27.03 18.82 -18.45
CA LEU A 361 -27.29 17.39 -18.59
C LEU A 361 -26.00 16.68 -19.05
N HIS A 362 -25.52 15.77 -18.26
CA HIS A 362 -24.39 14.93 -18.60
C HIS A 362 -24.87 13.53 -19.03
N GLU A 363 -24.67 13.19 -20.28
CA GLU A 363 -24.87 11.84 -20.76
C GLU A 363 -23.61 11.00 -20.49
N LYS A 364 -23.78 9.89 -19.80
CA LYS A 364 -22.71 8.99 -19.38
C LYS A 364 -23.09 7.54 -19.65
N LYS A 365 -22.10 6.67 -19.69
CA LYS A 365 -22.31 5.21 -19.74
C LYS A 365 -21.64 4.57 -18.53
N THR A 366 -22.25 3.52 -18.01
CA THR A 366 -21.59 2.68 -17.01
C THR A 366 -20.30 2.12 -17.60
N LYS A 367 -19.29 1.94 -16.76
CA LYS A 367 -17.98 1.41 -17.16
C LYS A 367 -17.80 0.02 -16.57
N PRO A 368 -17.11 -0.89 -17.27
CA PRO A 368 -16.73 -2.17 -16.69
C PRO A 368 -15.78 -1.97 -15.48
N PRO A 369 -15.55 -3.01 -14.68
CA PRO A 369 -14.49 -2.95 -13.67
C PRO A 369 -13.15 -2.62 -14.33
N ALA A 370 -12.30 -1.87 -13.64
CA ALA A 370 -10.98 -1.54 -14.17
C ALA A 370 -10.08 -2.79 -14.19
N ARG A 371 -9.16 -2.84 -15.16
CA ARG A 371 -8.06 -3.82 -15.15
C ARG A 371 -7.23 -3.63 -13.88
N TYR A 372 -6.61 -4.71 -13.43
CA TYR A 372 -5.72 -4.63 -12.28
C TYR A 372 -4.51 -3.73 -12.58
N SER A 373 -4.28 -2.72 -11.74
CA SER A 373 -2.96 -2.11 -11.63
C SER A 373 -2.05 -3.05 -10.81
N GLN A 374 -0.73 -2.90 -10.88
CA GLN A 374 0.19 -3.70 -10.05
C GLN A 374 -0.18 -3.62 -8.56
N SER A 375 -0.47 -2.43 -8.03
CA SER A 375 -0.92 -2.25 -6.65
C SER A 375 -2.20 -3.03 -6.33
N ALA A 376 -3.18 -3.04 -7.26
CA ALA A 376 -4.44 -3.75 -7.08
C ALA A 376 -4.26 -5.27 -7.17
N LEU A 377 -3.39 -5.74 -8.07
CA LEU A 377 -3.08 -7.16 -8.23
C LEU A 377 -2.36 -7.71 -6.99
N ILE A 378 -1.32 -7.01 -6.51
CA ILE A 378 -0.60 -7.37 -5.28
C ILE A 378 -1.58 -7.46 -4.09
N LYS A 379 -2.53 -6.52 -4.00
CA LYS A 379 -3.58 -6.58 -2.97
C LYS A 379 -4.45 -7.82 -3.13
N ALA A 380 -4.96 -8.09 -4.32
CA ALA A 380 -5.83 -9.24 -4.59
C ALA A 380 -5.11 -10.57 -4.29
N MET A 381 -3.83 -10.69 -4.68
CA MET A 381 -2.99 -11.84 -4.33
C MET A 381 -2.85 -12.01 -2.81
N ALA A 382 -2.61 -10.91 -2.09
CA ALA A 382 -2.48 -10.96 -0.64
C ALA A 382 -3.79 -11.37 0.05
N ASP A 383 -4.92 -10.81 -0.39
CA ASP A 383 -6.26 -11.11 0.15
C ASP A 383 -6.65 -12.59 -0.07
N LEU A 384 -6.18 -13.19 -1.17
CA LEU A 384 -6.42 -14.60 -1.52
C LEU A 384 -5.32 -15.56 -1.02
N GLY A 385 -4.30 -15.05 -0.32
CA GLY A 385 -3.18 -15.88 0.13
C GLY A 385 -2.27 -16.39 -0.99
N LEU A 386 -2.33 -15.79 -2.19
CA LEU A 386 -1.47 -16.16 -3.31
C LEU A 386 -0.08 -15.55 -3.16
N GLY A 387 0.93 -16.38 -3.31
CA GLY A 387 2.32 -16.01 -3.13
C GLY A 387 2.66 -15.64 -1.68
N THR A 388 3.92 -15.32 -1.46
CA THR A 388 4.46 -14.91 -0.16
C THR A 388 5.05 -13.50 -0.26
N LYS A 389 5.52 -12.96 0.86
CA LYS A 389 6.31 -11.72 0.90
C LYS A 389 7.54 -11.78 -0.02
N SER A 390 8.09 -12.99 -0.26
CA SER A 390 9.27 -13.19 -1.11
C SER A 390 8.95 -13.33 -2.60
N THR A 391 7.70 -13.62 -3.01
CA THR A 391 7.39 -13.94 -4.42
C THR A 391 6.42 -12.98 -5.08
N ARG A 392 5.64 -12.18 -4.32
CA ARG A 392 4.65 -11.27 -4.92
C ARG A 392 5.26 -10.12 -5.74
N HIS A 393 6.53 -9.83 -5.57
CA HIS A 393 7.21 -8.78 -6.31
C HIS A 393 7.74 -9.24 -7.67
N GLU A 394 7.86 -10.55 -7.90
CA GLU A 394 8.37 -11.14 -9.14
C GLU A 394 7.30 -11.20 -10.25
N ILE A 395 6.04 -11.02 -9.90
CA ILE A 395 4.87 -11.04 -10.79
C ILE A 395 4.45 -9.61 -11.13
#